data_be528cd3bc4185e7b0ab13ea6b45776b
#
_entry.id   be528cd3bc4185e7b0ab13ea6b45776b
#
_cell.length_a   1.000
_cell.length_b   1.000
_cell.length_c   1.000
_cell.angle_alpha   90.00
_cell.angle_beta   90.00
_cell.angle_gamma   90.00
#
_symmetry.space_group_name_H-M   'P 1'
#
loop_
_entity.id
_entity.type
_entity.pdbx_description
1 polymer ?
#
loop_
_entity_poly.entity_id
_entity_poly.type
_entity_poly.pdbx_seq_one_letter_code
_entity_poly.pdbx_strand_id
1 'polypeptide(L)'
;LNKLSKNIRERLSIDELARSLAHEDESSVDLLRSALLIARLENPDFDLEAYLKKAENIALQISAHFPKQASGEEKLKILVHQLFQEMGFHGSTLDYSHPSNSYMNEVMDDREGLPITLSVLFIELANRLDLPVSGLGLPGHFIAVYREKVGSDSKEILIDPFGGKIVTRKEAAEIVGIELSERDFIPSKKKDIITRMIRNLIHFGGNQEGTSSRILYIDAILAIDPTDRYTRAMRAMLNYGKGEYHDAMQDIDLLISDNPDSPELAPLLEIRNRLLEKNVR
;
A
#
# COMPACT_ATOMS: atom_id res chain seq x y z
N LEU A 1 26.61 15.79 11.71
CA LEU A 1 25.75 15.18 12.74
C LEU A 1 24.31 15.07 12.23
N ASN A 2 23.69 16.11 11.65
CA ASN A 2 22.30 16.07 11.18
C ASN A 2 22.03 15.02 10.09
N LYS A 3 22.92 14.87 9.07
CA LYS A 3 22.74 13.90 7.99
C LYS A 3 22.82 12.45 8.50
N LEU A 4 23.77 12.15 9.39
CA LEU A 4 23.91 10.81 9.99
C LEU A 4 22.69 10.46 10.86
N SER A 5 22.21 11.41 11.65
CA SER A 5 21.01 11.25 12.49
C SER A 5 19.76 11.02 11.63
N LYS A 6 19.62 11.70 10.49
CA LYS A 6 18.53 11.49 9.55
C LYS A 6 18.57 10.08 8.96
N ASN A 7 19.71 9.66 8.43
CA ASN A 7 19.87 8.32 7.82
C ASN A 7 19.58 7.19 8.82
N ILE A 8 19.97 7.35 10.10
CA ILE A 8 19.67 6.35 11.14
C ILE A 8 18.15 6.28 11.37
N ARG A 9 17.46 7.41 11.47
CA ARG A 9 16.00 7.42 11.67
C ARG A 9 15.23 6.82 10.49
N GLU A 10 15.61 7.16 9.27
CA GLU A 10 15.04 6.58 8.05
C GLU A 10 15.19 5.05 8.05
N ARG A 11 16.39 4.55 8.39
CA ARG A 11 16.65 3.11 8.47
C ARG A 11 15.82 2.42 9.55
N LEU A 12 15.69 3.03 10.72
CA LEU A 12 14.83 2.51 11.79
C LEU A 12 13.35 2.45 11.38
N SER A 13 12.86 3.45 10.65
CA SER A 13 11.49 3.47 10.12
C SER A 13 11.27 2.36 9.08
N ILE A 14 12.24 2.14 8.18
CA ILE A 14 12.21 1.03 7.20
C ILE A 14 12.18 -0.32 7.94
N ASP A 15 13.05 -0.53 8.91
CA ASP A 15 13.13 -1.77 9.68
C ASP A 15 11.85 -2.03 10.49
N GLU A 16 11.22 -0.99 11.03
CA GLU A 16 9.93 -1.10 11.74
C GLU A 16 8.82 -1.52 10.79
N LEU A 17 8.74 -0.90 9.61
CA LEU A 17 7.76 -1.24 8.59
C LEU A 17 7.96 -2.69 8.09
N ALA A 18 9.19 -3.09 7.77
CA ALA A 18 9.48 -4.45 7.32
C ALA A 18 9.10 -5.49 8.39
N ARG A 19 9.42 -5.23 9.67
CA ARG A 19 9.05 -6.10 10.79
C ARG A 19 7.54 -6.21 10.99
N SER A 20 6.78 -5.14 10.77
CA SER A 20 5.32 -5.16 10.88
C SER A 20 4.65 -6.11 9.87
N LEU A 21 5.35 -6.45 8.79
CA LEU A 21 4.90 -7.32 7.70
C LEU A 21 5.59 -8.70 7.67
N ALA A 22 6.51 -8.96 8.59
CA ALA A 22 7.32 -10.19 8.61
C ALA A 22 6.60 -11.40 9.26
N HIS A 23 5.28 -11.32 9.46
CA HIS A 23 4.49 -12.38 10.04
C HIS A 23 4.07 -13.40 8.97
N GLU A 24 4.23 -14.70 9.28
CA GLU A 24 3.76 -15.79 8.41
C GLU A 24 2.22 -15.85 8.36
N ASP A 25 1.58 -15.54 9.48
CA ASP A 25 0.13 -15.47 9.58
C ASP A 25 -0.38 -14.08 9.21
N GLU A 26 -1.08 -13.99 8.09
CA GLU A 26 -1.74 -12.77 7.61
C GLU A 26 -2.70 -12.15 8.63
N SER A 27 -3.31 -12.95 9.52
CA SER A 27 -4.23 -12.45 10.54
C SER A 27 -3.53 -11.61 11.60
N SER A 28 -2.24 -11.87 11.86
CA SER A 28 -1.44 -11.16 12.85
C SER A 28 -0.86 -9.83 12.34
N VAL A 29 -0.92 -9.56 11.03
CA VAL A 29 -0.49 -8.27 10.45
C VAL A 29 -1.56 -7.21 10.69
N ASP A 30 -1.21 -6.15 11.41
CA ASP A 30 -2.02 -4.93 11.52
C ASP A 30 -1.81 -4.06 10.28
N LEU A 31 -2.77 -4.13 9.34
CA LEU A 31 -2.68 -3.44 8.05
C LEU A 31 -2.71 -1.92 8.21
N LEU A 32 -3.53 -1.39 9.14
CA LEU A 32 -3.60 0.06 9.39
C LEU A 32 -2.29 0.57 9.99
N ARG A 33 -1.74 -0.13 10.98
CA ARG A 33 -0.43 0.22 11.55
C ARG A 33 0.64 0.24 10.47
N SER A 34 0.70 -0.78 9.63
CA SER A 34 1.68 -0.87 8.54
C SER A 34 1.49 0.26 7.50
N ALA A 35 0.25 0.61 7.17
CA ALA A 35 -0.06 1.74 6.29
C ALA A 35 0.33 3.10 6.92
N LEU A 36 0.14 3.28 8.22
CA LEU A 36 0.58 4.48 8.95
C LEU A 36 2.10 4.57 9.07
N LEU A 37 2.80 3.44 9.15
CA LEU A 37 4.27 3.41 9.19
C LEU A 37 4.90 3.96 7.90
N ILE A 38 4.18 3.94 6.76
CA ILE A 38 4.64 4.59 5.52
C ILE A 38 4.87 6.09 5.76
N ALA A 39 4.01 6.77 6.54
CA ALA A 39 4.19 8.19 6.87
C ALA A 39 5.46 8.45 7.69
N ARG A 40 5.92 7.48 8.51
CA ARG A 40 7.17 7.59 9.27
C ARG A 40 8.43 7.57 8.41
N LEU A 41 8.35 7.09 7.18
CA LEU A 41 9.49 7.15 6.27
C LEU A 41 9.90 8.59 5.99
N GLU A 42 8.93 9.49 5.82
CA GLU A 42 9.18 10.93 5.59
C GLU A 42 9.19 11.74 6.89
N ASN A 43 8.36 11.36 7.86
CA ASN A 43 8.24 12.04 9.16
C ASN A 43 8.45 11.05 10.33
N PRO A 44 9.70 10.81 10.75
CA PRO A 44 10.01 9.87 11.83
C PRO A 44 9.36 10.19 13.18
N ASP A 45 8.99 11.45 13.42
CA ASP A 45 8.36 11.92 14.67
C ASP A 45 6.82 11.85 14.62
N PHE A 46 6.25 11.25 13.55
CA PHE A 46 4.81 11.06 13.36
C PHE A 46 4.18 10.24 14.50
N ASP A 47 3.11 10.78 15.10
CA ASP A 47 2.37 10.11 16.18
C ASP A 47 1.38 9.06 15.63
N LEU A 48 1.91 7.86 15.41
CA LEU A 48 1.16 6.73 14.89
C LEU A 48 0.03 6.28 15.83
N GLU A 49 0.27 6.31 17.16
CA GLU A 49 -0.72 5.85 18.14
C GLU A 49 -1.95 6.76 18.19
N ALA A 50 -1.80 8.07 17.95
CA ALA A 50 -2.92 8.98 17.83
C ALA A 50 -3.86 8.58 16.68
N TYR A 51 -3.33 8.14 15.54
CA TYR A 51 -4.12 7.73 14.39
C TYR A 51 -4.75 6.34 14.56
N LEU A 52 -4.07 5.41 15.21
CA LEU A 52 -4.69 4.14 15.60
C LEU A 52 -5.90 4.37 16.51
N LYS A 53 -5.76 5.25 17.51
CA LYS A 53 -6.86 5.66 18.38
C LYS A 53 -7.97 6.39 17.63
N LYS A 54 -7.63 7.22 16.64
CA LYS A 54 -8.61 7.87 15.76
C LYS A 54 -9.46 6.84 15.02
N ALA A 55 -8.84 5.78 14.47
CA ALA A 55 -9.55 4.68 13.81
C ALA A 55 -10.46 3.91 14.78
N GLU A 56 -10.01 3.62 16.00
CA GLU A 56 -10.85 3.01 17.04
C GLU A 56 -12.10 3.86 17.34
N ASN A 57 -11.91 5.18 17.50
CA ASN A 57 -13.01 6.10 17.74
C ASN A 57 -14.00 6.14 16.58
N ILE A 58 -13.53 6.10 15.32
CA ILE A 58 -14.40 6.01 14.13
C ILE A 58 -15.20 4.71 14.18
N ALA A 59 -14.56 3.57 14.45
CA ALA A 59 -15.24 2.28 14.55
C ALA A 59 -16.31 2.27 15.66
N LEU A 60 -15.99 2.84 16.83
CA LEU A 60 -16.93 2.98 17.95
C LEU A 60 -18.13 3.87 17.58
N GLN A 61 -17.93 5.01 16.92
CA GLN A 61 -19.00 5.86 16.44
C GLN A 61 -19.91 5.12 15.47
N ILE A 62 -19.37 4.38 14.52
CA ILE A 62 -20.15 3.58 13.56
C ILE A 62 -20.92 2.46 14.28
N SER A 63 -20.29 1.76 15.23
CA SER A 63 -20.94 0.67 15.96
C SER A 63 -22.14 1.11 16.79
N ALA A 64 -22.18 2.37 17.23
CA ALA A 64 -23.32 2.94 17.94
C ALA A 64 -24.62 2.98 17.10
N HIS A 65 -24.50 2.89 15.79
CA HIS A 65 -25.64 2.82 14.86
C HIS A 65 -26.11 1.38 14.57
N PHE A 66 -25.42 0.37 15.11
CA PHE A 66 -25.80 -1.02 14.85
C PHE A 66 -27.05 -1.43 15.69
N PRO A 67 -28.10 -1.96 15.05
CA PRO A 67 -29.18 -2.61 15.76
C PRO A 67 -28.66 -3.78 16.60
N LYS A 68 -29.27 -4.06 17.76
CA LYS A 68 -28.84 -5.11 18.70
C LYS A 68 -28.71 -6.51 18.08
N GLN A 69 -29.47 -6.81 17.02
CA GLN A 69 -29.49 -8.10 16.35
C GLN A 69 -29.16 -7.97 14.85
N ALA A 70 -28.37 -6.96 14.48
CA ALA A 70 -28.01 -6.74 13.09
C ALA A 70 -27.14 -7.88 12.55
N SER A 71 -27.51 -8.41 11.39
CA SER A 71 -26.69 -9.34 10.62
C SER A 71 -25.37 -8.68 10.16
N GLY A 72 -24.38 -9.48 9.77
CA GLY A 72 -23.13 -8.95 9.20
C GLY A 72 -23.36 -8.05 7.98
N GLU A 73 -24.30 -8.41 7.10
CA GLU A 73 -24.66 -7.57 5.95
C GLU A 73 -25.29 -6.23 6.35
N GLU A 74 -26.19 -6.20 7.34
CA GLU A 74 -26.78 -4.96 7.82
C GLU A 74 -25.72 -4.04 8.44
N LYS A 75 -24.81 -4.59 9.26
CA LYS A 75 -23.66 -3.86 9.80
C LYS A 75 -22.78 -3.31 8.69
N LEU A 76 -22.49 -4.11 7.66
CA LEU A 76 -21.70 -3.70 6.50
C LEU A 76 -22.34 -2.52 5.76
N LYS A 77 -23.66 -2.56 5.51
CA LYS A 77 -24.40 -1.45 4.88
C LYS A 77 -24.36 -0.18 5.71
N ILE A 78 -24.46 -0.31 7.04
CA ILE A 78 -24.33 0.82 7.96
C ILE A 78 -22.92 1.37 7.94
N LEU A 79 -21.88 0.53 7.94
CA LEU A 79 -20.49 0.96 7.82
C LEU A 79 -20.25 1.75 6.53
N VAL A 80 -20.73 1.24 5.37
CA VAL A 80 -20.61 1.94 4.08
C VAL A 80 -21.32 3.30 4.14
N HIS A 81 -22.55 3.35 4.65
CA HIS A 81 -23.30 4.60 4.75
C HIS A 81 -22.62 5.60 5.69
N GLN A 82 -22.26 5.18 6.90
CA GLN A 82 -21.66 6.05 7.90
C GLN A 82 -20.31 6.61 7.44
N LEU A 83 -19.44 5.77 6.88
CA LEU A 83 -18.11 6.20 6.47
C LEU A 83 -18.14 7.14 5.26
N PHE A 84 -18.91 6.79 4.22
CA PHE A 84 -18.84 7.51 2.95
C PHE A 84 -19.91 8.61 2.82
N GLN A 85 -21.10 8.44 3.39
CA GLN A 85 -22.17 9.42 3.26
C GLN A 85 -22.20 10.41 4.44
N GLU A 86 -22.08 9.91 5.69
CA GLU A 86 -22.19 10.77 6.87
C GLU A 86 -20.84 11.40 7.25
N MET A 87 -19.77 10.61 7.31
CA MET A 87 -18.42 11.12 7.63
C MET A 87 -17.72 11.76 6.43
N GLY A 88 -18.21 11.53 5.20
CA GLY A 88 -17.74 12.19 3.99
C GLY A 88 -16.39 11.73 3.47
N PHE A 89 -15.96 10.50 3.74
CA PHE A 89 -14.80 9.93 3.06
C PHE A 89 -15.11 9.69 1.59
N HIS A 90 -14.21 10.10 0.69
CA HIS A 90 -14.43 10.00 -0.76
C HIS A 90 -13.13 9.84 -1.55
N GLY A 91 -13.26 9.39 -2.80
CA GLY A 91 -12.13 9.31 -3.72
C GLY A 91 -11.68 10.67 -4.22
N SER A 92 -10.36 10.87 -4.31
CA SER A 92 -9.76 12.06 -4.92
C SER A 92 -9.95 12.03 -6.43
N THR A 93 -10.73 12.96 -6.96
CA THR A 93 -11.02 13.06 -8.40
C THR A 93 -10.39 14.28 -9.06
N LEU A 94 -10.12 15.34 -8.29
CA LEU A 94 -9.55 16.59 -8.82
C LEU A 94 -8.02 16.58 -8.83
N ASP A 95 -7.41 15.99 -7.82
CA ASP A 95 -5.96 15.88 -7.69
C ASP A 95 -5.54 14.45 -7.32
N TYR A 96 -5.91 13.50 -8.19
CA TYR A 96 -5.69 12.07 -7.98
C TYR A 96 -4.24 11.73 -7.65
N SER A 97 -3.29 12.43 -8.31
CA SER A 97 -1.86 12.15 -8.19
C SER A 97 -1.19 12.82 -7.00
N HIS A 98 -1.93 13.58 -6.18
CA HIS A 98 -1.33 14.24 -5.02
C HIS A 98 -0.80 13.22 -4.01
N PRO A 99 0.45 13.35 -3.52
CA PRO A 99 1.05 12.38 -2.60
C PRO A 99 0.25 12.14 -1.33
N SER A 100 -0.44 13.17 -0.77
CA SER A 100 -1.26 13.06 0.43
C SER A 100 -2.33 11.97 0.33
N ASN A 101 -2.86 11.71 -0.88
CA ASN A 101 -3.83 10.65 -1.12
C ASN A 101 -3.27 9.23 -0.86
N SER A 102 -1.94 9.10 -0.76
CA SER A 102 -1.24 7.84 -0.51
C SER A 102 -0.81 7.66 0.94
N TYR A 103 -0.83 8.72 1.77
CA TYR A 103 -0.52 8.63 3.19
C TYR A 103 -1.78 8.46 4.02
N MET A 104 -1.83 7.39 4.82
CA MET A 104 -3.02 7.03 5.59
C MET A 104 -3.44 8.10 6.60
N ASN A 105 -2.49 8.80 7.24
CA ASN A 105 -2.77 9.91 8.15
C ASN A 105 -3.48 11.07 7.43
N GLU A 106 -2.98 11.49 6.26
CA GLU A 106 -3.59 12.55 5.45
C GLU A 106 -5.00 12.15 5.00
N VAL A 107 -5.16 10.90 4.51
CA VAL A 107 -6.47 10.35 4.14
C VAL A 107 -7.45 10.38 5.31
N MET A 108 -7.00 10.07 6.54
CA MET A 108 -7.86 10.13 7.73
C MET A 108 -8.18 11.55 8.17
N ASP A 109 -7.34 12.54 7.87
CA ASP A 109 -7.55 13.95 8.21
C ASP A 109 -8.41 14.66 7.16
N ASP A 110 -8.08 14.49 5.88
CA ASP A 110 -8.72 15.17 4.75
C ASP A 110 -9.98 14.45 4.27
N ARG A 111 -10.16 13.16 4.65
CA ARG A 111 -11.25 12.28 4.22
C ARG A 111 -11.26 12.03 2.71
N GLU A 112 -10.14 12.25 2.06
CA GLU A 112 -9.94 12.07 0.63
C GLU A 112 -8.75 11.12 0.39
N GLY A 113 -8.85 10.21 -0.60
CA GLY A 113 -7.78 9.27 -0.85
C GLY A 113 -7.87 8.52 -2.16
N LEU A 114 -6.87 7.65 -2.39
CA LEU A 114 -6.83 6.71 -3.51
C LEU A 114 -7.73 5.50 -3.26
N PRO A 115 -8.08 4.72 -4.30
CA PRO A 115 -8.82 3.48 -4.14
C PRO A 115 -8.23 2.55 -3.08
N ILE A 116 -6.89 2.39 -3.06
CA ILE A 116 -6.21 1.49 -2.12
C ILE A 116 -6.20 2.05 -0.68
N THR A 117 -5.96 3.34 -0.47
CA THR A 117 -5.89 3.92 0.87
C THR A 117 -7.27 3.95 1.55
N LEU A 118 -8.31 4.32 0.81
CA LEU A 118 -9.69 4.24 1.30
C LEU A 118 -10.12 2.80 1.58
N SER A 119 -9.68 1.85 0.74
CA SER A 119 -9.98 0.43 0.97
C SER A 119 -9.25 -0.11 2.22
N VAL A 120 -8.00 0.27 2.45
CA VAL A 120 -7.27 -0.12 3.67
C VAL A 120 -7.98 0.42 4.92
N LEU A 121 -8.39 1.68 4.92
CA LEU A 121 -9.15 2.25 6.04
C LEU A 121 -10.47 1.49 6.25
N PHE A 122 -11.23 1.25 5.17
CA PHE A 122 -12.50 0.52 5.22
C PHE A 122 -12.33 -0.90 5.76
N ILE A 123 -11.35 -1.66 5.26
CA ILE A 123 -11.03 -3.02 5.68
C ILE A 123 -10.73 -3.06 7.18
N GLU A 124 -9.91 -2.14 7.65
CA GLU A 124 -9.50 -2.11 9.04
C GLU A 124 -10.62 -1.67 9.99
N LEU A 125 -11.47 -0.72 9.57
CA LEU A 125 -12.68 -0.39 10.33
C LEU A 125 -13.66 -1.55 10.37
N ALA A 126 -13.86 -2.25 9.24
CA ALA A 126 -14.72 -3.43 9.17
C ALA A 126 -14.21 -4.56 10.10
N ASN A 127 -12.92 -4.84 10.07
CA ASN A 127 -12.32 -5.89 10.91
C ASN A 127 -12.44 -5.54 12.42
N ARG A 128 -12.33 -4.27 12.80
CA ARG A 128 -12.59 -3.81 14.19
C ARG A 128 -14.05 -3.96 14.62
N LEU A 129 -14.95 -4.08 13.65
CA LEU A 129 -16.39 -4.29 13.85
C LEU A 129 -16.82 -5.75 13.68
N ASP A 130 -15.86 -6.68 13.69
CA ASP A 130 -16.05 -8.13 13.49
C ASP A 130 -16.70 -8.46 12.12
N LEU A 131 -16.41 -7.66 11.09
CA LEU A 131 -16.85 -7.91 9.72
C LEU A 131 -15.68 -8.46 8.91
N PRO A 132 -15.75 -9.69 8.36
CA PRO A 132 -14.66 -10.32 7.63
C PRO A 132 -14.51 -9.70 6.24
N VAL A 133 -13.76 -8.60 6.17
CA VAL A 133 -13.48 -7.86 4.94
C VAL A 133 -12.00 -8.00 4.58
N SER A 134 -11.74 -8.22 3.30
CA SER A 134 -10.41 -8.30 2.69
C SER A 134 -10.30 -7.38 1.48
N GLY A 135 -9.07 -7.14 1.00
CA GLY A 135 -8.82 -6.30 -0.17
C GLY A 135 -8.71 -7.10 -1.47
N LEU A 136 -9.18 -6.53 -2.56
CA LEU A 136 -9.03 -7.05 -3.91
C LEU A 136 -8.26 -6.06 -4.78
N GLY A 137 -7.09 -6.49 -5.25
CA GLY A 137 -6.25 -5.70 -6.15
C GLY A 137 -6.67 -5.87 -7.59
N LEU A 138 -7.49 -4.97 -8.11
CA LEU A 138 -7.88 -4.95 -9.51
C LEU A 138 -6.86 -4.18 -10.37
N PRO A 139 -6.80 -4.43 -11.69
CA PRO A 139 -6.02 -3.63 -12.62
C PRO A 139 -6.43 -2.14 -12.56
N GLY A 140 -5.48 -1.26 -12.20
CA GLY A 140 -5.74 0.18 -12.07
C GLY A 140 -6.67 0.61 -10.92
N HIS A 141 -7.24 -0.33 -10.15
CA HIS A 141 -8.17 -0.03 -9.07
C HIS A 141 -7.95 -0.94 -7.86
N PHE A 142 -8.62 -0.63 -6.73
CA PHE A 142 -8.59 -1.47 -5.53
C PHE A 142 -9.94 -1.37 -4.83
N ILE A 143 -10.53 -2.53 -4.49
CA ILE A 143 -11.84 -2.61 -3.82
C ILE A 143 -11.76 -3.51 -2.59
N ALA A 144 -12.81 -3.53 -1.77
CA ALA A 144 -12.95 -4.42 -0.65
C ALA A 144 -13.98 -5.54 -0.93
N VAL A 145 -13.82 -6.67 -0.27
CA VAL A 145 -14.76 -7.80 -0.33
C VAL A 145 -15.09 -8.28 1.07
N TYR A 146 -16.37 -8.30 1.38
CA TYR A 146 -16.91 -8.98 2.56
C TYR A 146 -17.27 -10.41 2.19
N ARG A 147 -16.82 -11.40 2.99
CA ARG A 147 -17.16 -12.80 2.82
C ARG A 147 -17.54 -13.42 4.13
N GLU A 148 -18.77 -13.92 4.23
CA GLU A 148 -19.30 -14.57 5.40
C GLU A 148 -19.82 -15.98 5.04
N LYS A 149 -19.52 -16.98 5.88
CA LYS A 149 -20.10 -18.31 5.75
C LYS A 149 -21.44 -18.33 6.48
N VAL A 150 -22.51 -18.63 5.76
CA VAL A 150 -23.87 -18.78 6.32
C VAL A 150 -24.33 -20.22 6.07
N GLY A 151 -24.12 -21.09 7.05
CA GLY A 151 -24.40 -22.53 6.89
C GLY A 151 -23.48 -23.19 5.84
N SER A 152 -24.06 -23.77 4.79
CA SER A 152 -23.34 -24.33 3.65
C SER A 152 -22.95 -23.29 2.59
N ASP A 153 -23.55 -22.11 2.62
CA ASP A 153 -23.39 -21.08 1.61
C ASP A 153 -22.33 -20.05 2.02
N SER A 154 -21.71 -19.41 1.03
CA SER A 154 -20.84 -18.27 1.25
C SER A 154 -21.46 -17.03 0.64
N LYS A 155 -21.59 -15.99 1.43
CA LYS A 155 -22.06 -14.69 0.98
C LYS A 155 -20.87 -13.83 0.61
N GLU A 156 -20.91 -13.22 -0.57
CA GLU A 156 -19.89 -12.29 -1.06
C GLU A 156 -20.55 -10.95 -1.38
N ILE A 157 -19.99 -9.86 -0.86
CA ILE A 157 -20.40 -8.49 -1.18
C ILE A 157 -19.15 -7.69 -1.51
N LEU A 158 -19.14 -7.05 -2.69
CA LEU A 158 -18.05 -6.18 -3.12
C LEU A 158 -18.37 -4.73 -2.74
N ILE A 159 -17.37 -4.02 -2.29
CA ILE A 159 -17.46 -2.62 -1.92
C ILE A 159 -16.39 -1.85 -2.68
N ASP A 160 -16.76 -0.76 -3.32
CA ASP A 160 -15.84 0.23 -3.88
C ASP A 160 -15.73 1.43 -2.92
N PRO A 161 -14.69 1.49 -2.07
CA PRO A 161 -14.52 2.61 -1.13
C PRO A 161 -14.21 3.94 -1.81
N PHE A 162 -13.65 3.92 -3.02
CA PHE A 162 -13.39 5.13 -3.80
C PHE A 162 -14.69 5.76 -4.31
N GLY A 163 -15.61 4.94 -4.79
CA GLY A 163 -16.97 5.35 -5.16
C GLY A 163 -17.95 5.42 -3.99
N GLY A 164 -17.56 4.99 -2.78
CA GLY A 164 -18.38 5.01 -1.57
C GLY A 164 -19.63 4.11 -1.64
N LYS A 165 -19.59 2.97 -2.34
CA LYS A 165 -20.76 2.14 -2.62
C LYS A 165 -20.48 0.63 -2.67
N ILE A 166 -21.54 -0.15 -2.48
CA ILE A 166 -21.56 -1.58 -2.80
C ILE A 166 -21.69 -1.74 -4.32
N VAL A 167 -20.93 -2.68 -4.89
CA VAL A 167 -20.90 -2.94 -6.32
C VAL A 167 -21.06 -4.43 -6.64
N THR A 168 -21.55 -4.74 -7.82
CA THR A 168 -21.56 -6.08 -8.39
C THR A 168 -20.22 -6.37 -9.09
N ARG A 169 -19.94 -7.64 -9.40
CA ARG A 169 -18.77 -8.03 -10.22
C ARG A 169 -18.78 -7.35 -11.59
N LYS A 170 -19.97 -7.16 -12.18
CA LYS A 170 -20.13 -6.46 -13.46
C LYS A 170 -19.75 -4.98 -13.33
N GLU A 171 -20.24 -4.30 -12.32
CA GLU A 171 -19.89 -2.89 -12.06
C GLU A 171 -18.39 -2.74 -11.73
N ALA A 172 -17.77 -3.70 -11.03
CA ALA A 172 -16.34 -3.72 -10.81
C ALA A 172 -15.55 -3.82 -12.13
N ALA A 173 -15.99 -4.65 -13.06
CA ALA A 173 -15.41 -4.74 -14.41
C ALA A 173 -15.60 -3.46 -15.23
N GLU A 174 -16.78 -2.81 -15.12
CA GLU A 174 -17.06 -1.52 -15.76
C GLU A 174 -16.15 -0.39 -15.20
N ILE A 175 -15.88 -0.37 -13.88
CA ILE A 175 -14.98 0.60 -13.24
C ILE A 175 -13.55 0.49 -13.80
N VAL A 176 -13.04 -0.72 -13.98
CA VAL A 176 -11.67 -0.93 -14.50
C VAL A 176 -11.58 -0.94 -16.02
N GLY A 177 -12.72 -1.01 -16.72
CA GLY A 177 -12.81 -0.99 -18.18
C GLY A 177 -12.33 -2.27 -18.89
N ILE A 178 -12.20 -3.39 -18.16
CA ILE A 178 -11.80 -4.69 -18.70
C ILE A 178 -12.64 -5.82 -18.09
N GLU A 179 -12.67 -6.96 -18.76
CA GLU A 179 -13.27 -8.17 -18.21
C GLU A 179 -12.42 -8.73 -17.08
N LEU A 180 -13.06 -9.06 -15.94
CA LEU A 180 -12.41 -9.62 -14.77
C LEU A 180 -12.61 -11.14 -14.71
N SER A 181 -11.57 -11.86 -14.34
CA SER A 181 -11.54 -13.30 -14.12
C SER A 181 -11.71 -13.66 -12.65
N GLU A 182 -11.97 -14.93 -12.34
CA GLU A 182 -12.03 -15.41 -10.93
C GLU A 182 -10.74 -15.12 -10.14
N ARG A 183 -9.59 -15.01 -10.81
CA ARG A 183 -8.30 -14.67 -10.16
C ARG A 183 -8.27 -13.26 -9.62
N ASP A 184 -8.99 -12.34 -10.23
CA ASP A 184 -9.06 -10.94 -9.80
C ASP A 184 -9.88 -10.78 -8.50
N PHE A 185 -10.66 -11.80 -8.14
CA PHE A 185 -11.43 -11.85 -6.89
C PHE A 185 -10.76 -12.66 -5.77
N ILE A 186 -9.46 -12.99 -5.93
CA ILE A 186 -8.67 -13.57 -4.84
C ILE A 186 -8.15 -12.44 -3.94
N PRO A 187 -8.37 -12.52 -2.61
CA PRO A 187 -7.87 -11.50 -1.69
C PRO A 187 -6.37 -11.29 -1.79
N SER A 188 -5.98 -10.03 -1.83
CA SER A 188 -4.57 -9.61 -1.79
C SER A 188 -3.98 -9.85 -0.41
N LYS A 189 -2.74 -10.28 -0.33
CA LYS A 189 -2.00 -10.34 0.93
C LYS A 189 -1.72 -8.94 1.46
N LYS A 190 -1.72 -8.76 2.78
CA LYS A 190 -1.46 -7.46 3.43
C LYS A 190 -0.10 -6.88 3.03
N LYS A 191 0.91 -7.73 2.90
CA LYS A 191 2.23 -7.36 2.38
C LYS A 191 2.15 -6.75 0.98
N ASP A 192 1.37 -7.34 0.08
CA ASP A 192 1.21 -6.85 -1.30
C ASP A 192 0.45 -5.52 -1.34
N ILE A 193 -0.55 -5.35 -0.44
CA ILE A 193 -1.28 -4.08 -0.28
C ILE A 193 -0.32 -2.96 0.12
N ILE A 194 0.48 -3.15 1.17
CA ILE A 194 1.45 -2.16 1.64
C ILE A 194 2.51 -1.85 0.57
N THR A 195 3.04 -2.88 -0.09
CA THR A 195 3.99 -2.69 -1.21
C THR A 195 3.36 -1.87 -2.34
N ARG A 196 2.08 -2.11 -2.68
CA ARG A 196 1.37 -1.32 -3.70
C ARG A 196 1.15 0.13 -3.27
N MET A 197 0.87 0.40 -1.98
CA MET A 197 0.79 1.77 -1.46
C MET A 197 2.12 2.51 -1.62
N ILE A 198 3.24 1.87 -1.29
CA ILE A 198 4.58 2.46 -1.46
C ILE A 198 4.91 2.69 -2.95
N ARG A 199 4.52 1.76 -3.84
CA ARG A 199 4.68 1.93 -5.29
C ARG A 199 3.90 3.13 -5.84
N ASN A 200 2.71 3.42 -5.29
CA ASN A 200 1.97 4.63 -5.64
C ASN A 200 2.77 5.89 -5.29
N LEU A 201 3.43 5.95 -4.13
CA LEU A 201 4.31 7.07 -3.76
C LEU A 201 5.50 7.19 -4.71
N ILE A 202 6.12 6.09 -5.12
CA ILE A 202 7.20 6.11 -6.13
C ILE A 202 6.69 6.67 -7.46
N HIS A 203 5.47 6.33 -7.84
CA HIS A 203 4.87 6.73 -9.11
C HIS A 203 4.41 8.20 -9.11
N PHE A 204 3.66 8.60 -8.08
CA PHE A 204 3.05 9.93 -7.99
C PHE A 204 4.00 10.99 -7.39
N GLY A 205 4.84 10.62 -6.41
CA GLY A 205 5.77 11.54 -5.75
C GLY A 205 6.94 12.02 -6.63
N GLY A 206 7.13 11.44 -7.80
CA GLY A 206 8.34 11.58 -8.61
C GLY A 206 8.68 12.98 -9.13
N ASN A 207 7.76 13.92 -9.11
CA ASN A 207 7.99 15.30 -9.60
C ASN A 207 8.07 16.33 -8.45
N GLN A 208 7.56 16.02 -7.27
CA GLN A 208 7.46 16.96 -6.14
C GLN A 208 8.47 16.66 -5.02
N GLU A 209 8.78 15.39 -4.75
CA GLU A 209 9.56 14.97 -3.58
C GLU A 209 11.06 14.71 -3.85
N GLY A 210 11.49 14.73 -5.10
CA GLY A 210 12.89 14.53 -5.49
C GLY A 210 13.36 13.07 -5.42
N THR A 211 14.59 12.82 -5.93
CA THR A 211 15.17 11.47 -6.07
C THR A 211 15.46 10.80 -4.72
N SER A 212 15.63 11.58 -3.64
CA SER A 212 15.97 11.03 -2.31
C SER A 212 14.80 10.28 -1.69
N SER A 213 13.58 10.82 -1.76
CA SER A 213 12.37 10.16 -1.26
C SER A 213 12.06 8.90 -2.06
N ARG A 214 12.29 8.91 -3.38
CA ARG A 214 12.14 7.69 -4.20
C ARG A 214 13.04 6.55 -3.75
N ILE A 215 14.30 6.82 -3.44
CA ILE A 215 15.23 5.78 -2.94
C ILE A 215 14.75 5.25 -1.58
N LEU A 216 14.26 6.12 -0.69
CA LEU A 216 13.72 5.72 0.60
C LEU A 216 12.55 4.72 0.44
N TYR A 217 11.61 4.98 -0.47
CA TYR A 217 10.50 4.06 -0.75
C TYR A 217 10.96 2.75 -1.39
N ILE A 218 11.94 2.81 -2.28
CA ILE A 218 12.55 1.64 -2.90
C ILE A 218 13.26 0.79 -1.83
N ASP A 219 14.00 1.40 -0.92
CA ASP A 219 14.67 0.71 0.18
C ASP A 219 13.65 0.05 1.12
N ALA A 220 12.51 0.70 1.37
CA ALA A 220 11.41 0.12 2.15
C ALA A 220 10.82 -1.12 1.45
N ILE A 221 10.57 -1.08 0.14
CA ILE A 221 10.10 -2.27 -0.61
C ILE A 221 11.13 -3.40 -0.55
N LEU A 222 12.41 -3.09 -0.74
CA LEU A 222 13.47 -4.11 -0.70
C LEU A 222 13.73 -4.67 0.70
N ALA A 223 13.41 -3.92 1.76
CA ALA A 223 13.42 -4.44 3.13
C ALA A 223 12.24 -5.39 3.39
N ILE A 224 11.07 -5.11 2.80
CA ILE A 224 9.88 -5.96 2.85
C ILE A 224 10.07 -7.22 2.00
N ASP A 225 10.60 -7.07 0.78
CA ASP A 225 10.87 -8.14 -0.17
C ASP A 225 12.23 -7.99 -0.83
N PRO A 226 13.28 -8.59 -0.24
CA PRO A 226 14.64 -8.57 -0.82
C PRO A 226 14.74 -9.24 -2.18
N THR A 227 13.74 -10.01 -2.60
CA THR A 227 13.73 -10.73 -3.89
C THR A 227 13.07 -9.96 -5.02
N ASP A 228 12.51 -8.77 -4.75
CA ASP A 228 11.88 -7.92 -5.77
C ASP A 228 12.92 -7.36 -6.76
N ARG A 229 13.12 -8.10 -7.86
CA ARG A 229 14.09 -7.79 -8.92
C ARG A 229 13.78 -6.47 -9.61
N TYR A 230 12.51 -6.19 -9.87
CA TYR A 230 12.09 -4.96 -10.54
C TYR A 230 12.46 -3.72 -9.71
N THR A 231 12.16 -3.75 -8.42
CA THR A 231 12.48 -2.66 -7.50
C THR A 231 14.00 -2.50 -7.33
N ARG A 232 14.76 -3.60 -7.28
CA ARG A 232 16.23 -3.57 -7.25
C ARG A 232 16.83 -2.97 -8.52
N ALA A 233 16.32 -3.33 -9.70
CA ALA A 233 16.75 -2.74 -10.97
C ALA A 233 16.48 -1.22 -11.02
N MET A 234 15.33 -0.79 -10.49
CA MET A 234 15.00 0.63 -10.37
C MET A 234 15.99 1.36 -9.47
N ARG A 235 16.38 0.77 -8.31
CA ARG A 235 17.38 1.35 -7.40
C ARG A 235 18.75 1.49 -8.07
N ALA A 236 19.19 0.46 -8.78
CA ALA A 236 20.44 0.49 -9.54
C ALA A 236 20.48 1.66 -10.53
N MET A 237 19.41 1.86 -11.30
CA MET A 237 19.31 2.97 -12.26
C MET A 237 19.31 4.34 -11.58
N LEU A 238 18.60 4.50 -10.48
CA LEU A 238 18.56 5.76 -9.73
C LEU A 238 19.92 6.09 -9.10
N ASN A 239 20.59 5.12 -8.49
CA ASN A 239 21.93 5.27 -7.92
C ASN A 239 22.95 5.62 -9.01
N TYR A 240 22.90 4.97 -10.17
CA TYR A 240 23.74 5.33 -11.31
C TYR A 240 23.52 6.80 -11.75
N GLY A 241 22.27 7.22 -11.87
CA GLY A 241 21.91 8.60 -12.24
C GLY A 241 22.38 9.65 -11.21
N LYS A 242 22.49 9.27 -9.93
CA LYS A 242 23.02 10.14 -8.84
C LYS A 242 24.55 10.15 -8.78
N GLY A 243 25.24 9.26 -9.48
CA GLY A 243 26.68 9.04 -9.35
C GLY A 243 27.11 8.16 -8.19
N GLU A 244 26.14 7.53 -7.49
CA GLU A 244 26.38 6.53 -6.44
C GLU A 244 26.70 5.16 -7.09
N TYR A 245 27.86 5.13 -7.78
CA TYR A 245 28.22 4.04 -8.69
C TYR A 245 28.49 2.72 -7.97
N HIS A 246 28.99 2.78 -6.74
CA HIS A 246 29.24 1.58 -5.94
C HIS A 246 27.92 0.87 -5.61
N ASP A 247 26.92 1.60 -5.14
CA ASP A 247 25.61 1.05 -4.78
C ASP A 247 24.87 0.54 -6.03
N ALA A 248 24.99 1.27 -7.16
CA ALA A 248 24.43 0.81 -8.43
C ALA A 248 25.06 -0.53 -8.86
N MET A 249 26.40 -0.68 -8.74
CA MET A 249 27.11 -1.90 -9.11
C MET A 249 26.69 -3.07 -8.24
N GLN A 250 26.54 -2.87 -6.93
CA GLN A 250 26.10 -3.93 -6.01
C GLN A 250 24.73 -4.51 -6.39
N ASP A 251 23.75 -3.63 -6.70
CA ASP A 251 22.42 -4.07 -7.12
C ASP A 251 22.46 -4.80 -8.46
N ILE A 252 23.27 -4.34 -9.43
CA ILE A 252 23.42 -4.98 -10.73
C ILE A 252 24.06 -6.37 -10.58
N ASP A 253 25.12 -6.50 -9.79
CA ASP A 253 25.81 -7.77 -9.59
C ASP A 253 24.90 -8.79 -8.88
N LEU A 254 24.06 -8.37 -7.92
CA LEU A 254 23.04 -9.22 -7.30
C LEU A 254 22.01 -9.71 -8.33
N LEU A 255 21.50 -8.82 -9.18
CA LEU A 255 20.51 -9.17 -10.22
C LEU A 255 21.06 -10.16 -11.25
N ILE A 256 22.35 -10.02 -11.61
CA ILE A 256 23.04 -10.93 -12.52
C ILE A 256 23.27 -12.29 -11.85
N SER A 257 23.68 -12.31 -10.56
CA SER A 257 23.91 -13.56 -9.83
C SER A 257 22.63 -14.40 -9.68
N ASP A 258 21.48 -13.74 -9.51
CA ASP A 258 20.19 -14.41 -9.35
C ASP A 258 19.68 -15.05 -10.66
N ASN A 259 19.81 -14.35 -11.79
CA ASN A 259 19.39 -14.85 -13.11
C ASN A 259 20.15 -14.11 -14.22
N PRO A 260 21.31 -14.64 -14.65
CA PRO A 260 22.19 -13.97 -15.61
C PRO A 260 21.60 -13.84 -17.02
N ASP A 261 20.67 -14.71 -17.39
CA ASP A 261 20.09 -14.76 -18.74
C ASP A 261 18.78 -13.96 -18.89
N SER A 262 18.41 -13.19 -17.86
CA SER A 262 17.17 -12.40 -17.89
C SER A 262 17.25 -11.26 -18.92
N PRO A 263 16.31 -11.19 -19.89
CA PRO A 263 16.31 -10.14 -20.93
C PRO A 263 16.22 -8.72 -20.35
N GLU A 264 15.61 -8.56 -19.21
CA GLU A 264 15.48 -7.27 -18.49
C GLU A 264 16.81 -6.72 -17.96
N LEU A 265 17.88 -7.52 -17.96
CA LEU A 265 19.21 -7.07 -17.54
C LEU A 265 19.96 -6.28 -18.62
N ALA A 266 19.53 -6.30 -19.88
CA ALA A 266 20.26 -5.67 -20.97
C ALA A 266 20.64 -4.20 -20.70
N PRO A 267 19.75 -3.29 -20.22
CA PRO A 267 20.13 -1.92 -19.88
C PRO A 267 21.12 -1.83 -18.70
N LEU A 268 21.00 -2.74 -17.73
CA LEU A 268 21.86 -2.77 -16.55
C LEU A 268 23.27 -3.29 -16.87
N LEU A 269 23.40 -4.22 -17.81
CA LEU A 269 24.69 -4.71 -18.31
C LEU A 269 25.46 -3.59 -19.02
N GLU A 270 24.79 -2.71 -19.78
CA GLU A 270 25.45 -1.54 -20.35
C GLU A 270 25.98 -0.60 -19.27
N ILE A 271 25.17 -0.33 -18.22
CA ILE A 271 25.61 0.49 -17.08
C ILE A 271 26.82 -0.15 -16.42
N ARG A 272 26.77 -1.47 -16.15
CA ARG A 272 27.89 -2.21 -15.56
C ARG A 272 29.18 -2.09 -16.36
N ASN A 273 29.11 -2.30 -17.66
CA ASN A 273 30.28 -2.19 -18.54
C ASN A 273 30.90 -0.80 -18.49
N ARG A 274 30.08 0.26 -18.56
CA ARG A 274 30.55 1.66 -18.44
C ARG A 274 31.21 1.94 -17.08
N LEU A 275 30.72 1.33 -15.98
CA LEU A 275 31.31 1.49 -14.66
C LEU A 275 32.64 0.75 -14.54
N LEU A 276 32.77 -0.44 -15.13
CA LEU A 276 34.02 -1.20 -15.16
C LEU A 276 35.12 -0.47 -15.99
N GLU A 277 34.73 0.15 -17.12
CA GLU A 277 35.66 0.96 -17.93
C GLU A 277 36.18 2.20 -17.16
N LYS A 278 35.37 2.76 -16.25
CA LYS A 278 35.74 3.88 -15.38
C LYS A 278 36.53 3.45 -14.13
N ASN A 279 36.93 2.17 -14.00
CA ASN A 279 37.57 1.60 -12.79
C ASN A 279 36.77 1.86 -11.47
N VAL A 280 35.48 1.96 -11.55
CA VAL A 280 34.60 2.02 -10.38
C VAL A 280 34.36 0.57 -9.91
N ARG A 281 34.90 0.23 -8.74
CA ARG A 281 34.69 -1.08 -8.09
C ARG A 281 33.87 -0.93 -6.83
#